data_d322def5dedae55a74f05ac3daea6898
#
_entry.id   d322def5dedae55a74f05ac3daea6898
#
_cell.length_a   1.000
_cell.length_b   1.000
_cell.length_c   1.000
_cell.angle_alpha   90.00
_cell.angle_beta   90.00
_cell.angle_gamma   90.00
#
_symmetry.space_group_name_H-M   'P 1'
#
loop_
_entity.id
_entity.type
_entity.pdbx_description
1 polymer ?
#
loop_
_entity_poly.entity_id
_entity_poly.type
_entity_poly.pdbx_seq_one_letter_code
_entity_poly.pdbx_strand_id
1 'polypeptide(L)'
;MAEKDEKRLMKKNINRIAFYNFLSILLLQGISFISAPLFSRLMGTEGYGNLSSFSIWAGVVATVLSLQTNVTIANARVEFSEEEQPGYQSSAMALSLLSFAVGSALILLLGKPICAALKMERWLLIWLLIQAFGTFGTNFLSSKFTYEFKADKNMFLSVFIAAASMGVALVFVLNEPVEQRYVGRILGNALVYGGVGALGSLWILLKGKAPFKKQYWKFCFALGFPLVFQNLAYSILGSSDVLMLKQMAGASDSGIYSLAFTLSGIMFTLFNALNNSWVPFFYDDMKQDRREDIICRGSRFLELFTVLSMGFVLLVREVYHLYAEASYWPGLELIPVFTASYYVNMLCTFPVNFEIFHKKTGVVAAATVAAAAVNLVLNYVFIRLFGMAGAAVATLLAHGLQLAMHEIYSRLVLGRGSYPFPLAAGIKNALCLAGAVLLFYAGRELWLLRWSLGAALGLWELYRIVKRRSLL
;
A
#
# COMPACT_ATOMS: atom_id res chain seq x y z
N MET A 1 44.22 7.32 0.05
CA MET A 1 43.86 5.97 0.57
C MET A 1 42.61 6.04 1.43
N ALA A 2 42.50 6.96 2.40
CA ALA A 2 41.32 7.14 3.26
C ALA A 2 39.99 7.39 2.51
N GLU A 3 39.96 8.27 1.51
CA GLU A 3 38.73 8.58 0.72
C GLU A 3 38.23 7.37 -0.10
N LYS A 4 39.13 6.51 -0.55
CA LYS A 4 38.80 5.29 -1.31
C LYS A 4 38.24 4.20 -0.39
N ASP A 5 38.75 4.14 0.84
CA ASP A 5 38.24 3.21 1.86
C ASP A 5 36.89 3.68 2.42
N GLU A 6 36.69 4.97 2.59
CA GLU A 6 35.42 5.57 3.02
C GLU A 6 34.30 5.33 1.98
N LYS A 7 34.60 5.56 0.68
CA LYS A 7 33.66 5.24 -0.44
C LYS A 7 33.37 3.74 -0.51
N ARG A 8 34.34 2.88 -0.21
CA ARG A 8 34.15 1.42 -0.20
C ARG A 8 33.28 0.96 0.97
N LEU A 9 33.46 1.54 2.17
CA LEU A 9 32.64 1.29 3.35
C LEU A 9 31.21 1.81 3.16
N MET A 10 31.04 3.01 2.61
CA MET A 10 29.73 3.57 2.26
C MET A 10 28.98 2.68 1.28
N LYS A 11 29.63 2.24 0.18
CA LYS A 11 29.05 1.32 -0.81
C LYS A 11 28.67 -0.02 -0.18
N LYS A 12 29.47 -0.56 0.74
CA LYS A 12 29.17 -1.82 1.46
C LYS A 12 27.95 -1.66 2.37
N ASN A 13 27.80 -0.53 3.04
CA ASN A 13 26.65 -0.24 3.88
C ASN A 13 25.36 -0.06 3.04
N ILE A 14 25.42 0.62 1.91
CA ILE A 14 24.27 0.78 0.99
C ILE A 14 23.79 -0.58 0.48
N ASN A 15 24.71 -1.44 0.03
CA ASN A 15 24.38 -2.78 -0.45
C ASN A 15 23.73 -3.65 0.65
N ARG A 16 24.22 -3.54 1.88
CA ARG A 16 23.66 -4.23 3.04
C ARG A 16 22.25 -3.75 3.36
N ILE A 17 22.01 -2.44 3.36
CA ILE A 17 20.67 -1.85 3.55
C ILE A 17 19.70 -2.32 2.46
N ALA A 18 20.12 -2.26 1.19
CA ALA A 18 19.32 -2.72 0.06
C ALA A 18 18.98 -4.21 0.18
N PHE A 19 19.93 -5.05 0.57
CA PHE A 19 19.71 -6.48 0.78
C PHE A 19 18.67 -6.75 1.87
N TYR A 20 18.79 -6.11 3.06
CA TYR A 20 17.82 -6.31 4.13
C TYR A 20 16.43 -5.79 3.77
N ASN A 21 16.32 -4.68 3.07
CA ASN A 21 15.04 -4.17 2.59
C ASN A 21 14.40 -5.12 1.58
N PHE A 22 15.18 -5.64 0.62
CA PHE A 22 14.70 -6.63 -0.34
C PHE A 22 14.23 -7.91 0.35
N LEU A 23 15.05 -8.46 1.27
CA LEU A 23 14.71 -9.65 2.04
C LEU A 23 13.47 -9.44 2.90
N SER A 24 13.31 -8.26 3.51
CA SER A 24 12.12 -7.90 4.28
C SER A 24 10.86 -7.94 3.42
N ILE A 25 10.90 -7.33 2.23
CA ILE A 25 9.76 -7.34 1.29
C ILE A 25 9.43 -8.78 0.88
N LEU A 26 10.41 -9.59 0.54
CA LEU A 26 10.22 -10.97 0.13
C LEU A 26 9.57 -11.80 1.25
N LEU A 27 10.08 -11.71 2.48
CA LEU A 27 9.55 -12.45 3.63
C LEU A 27 8.14 -12.00 3.99
N LEU A 28 7.87 -10.69 4.03
CA LEU A 28 6.55 -10.16 4.33
C LEU A 28 5.52 -10.54 3.26
N GLN A 29 5.88 -10.49 1.98
CA GLN A 29 5.00 -10.94 0.90
C GLN A 29 4.75 -12.45 0.97
N GLY A 30 5.77 -13.23 1.29
CA GLY A 30 5.61 -14.68 1.50
C GLY A 30 4.65 -15.00 2.66
N ILE A 31 4.81 -14.35 3.81
CA ILE A 31 3.90 -14.50 4.95
C ILE A 31 2.48 -14.06 4.58
N SER A 32 2.31 -12.94 3.91
CA SER A 32 1.01 -12.43 3.47
C SER A 32 0.34 -13.38 2.47
N PHE A 33 1.11 -13.89 1.50
CA PHE A 33 0.64 -14.82 0.48
C PHE A 33 0.12 -16.14 1.09
N ILE A 34 0.75 -16.63 2.16
CA ILE A 34 0.31 -17.84 2.88
C ILE A 34 -0.84 -17.51 3.84
N SER A 35 -0.78 -16.38 4.53
CA SER A 35 -1.74 -15.98 5.56
C SER A 35 -3.15 -15.76 4.98
N ALA A 36 -3.26 -15.10 3.82
CA ALA A 36 -4.56 -14.76 3.26
C ALA A 36 -5.41 -16.00 2.89
N PRO A 37 -4.91 -17.02 2.14
CA PRO A 37 -5.68 -18.22 1.86
C PRO A 37 -5.93 -19.08 3.11
N LEU A 38 -4.98 -19.11 4.03
CA LEU A 38 -5.16 -19.85 5.29
C LEU A 38 -6.33 -19.29 6.09
N PHE A 39 -6.33 -18.01 6.34
CA PHE A 39 -7.38 -17.37 7.15
C PHE A 39 -8.71 -17.23 6.40
N SER A 40 -8.70 -17.04 5.07
CA SER A 40 -9.94 -17.03 4.30
C SER A 40 -10.68 -18.37 4.39
N ARG A 41 -9.97 -19.51 4.30
CA ARG A 41 -10.56 -20.85 4.47
C ARG A 41 -11.06 -21.10 5.89
N LEU A 42 -10.34 -20.63 6.91
CA LEU A 42 -10.74 -20.83 8.31
C LEU A 42 -11.96 -20.00 8.72
N MET A 43 -12.11 -18.79 8.18
CA MET A 43 -13.15 -17.83 8.61
C MET A 43 -14.35 -17.72 7.65
N GLY A 44 -14.24 -18.28 6.44
CA GLY A 44 -15.24 -18.09 5.39
C GLY A 44 -15.33 -16.66 4.87
N THR A 45 -16.19 -16.43 3.89
CA THR A 45 -16.30 -15.13 3.18
C THR A 45 -16.78 -14.00 4.09
N GLU A 46 -17.76 -14.26 4.94
CA GLU A 46 -18.32 -13.26 5.87
C GLU A 46 -17.30 -12.87 6.94
N GLY A 47 -16.64 -13.85 7.58
CA GLY A 47 -15.60 -13.58 8.57
C GLY A 47 -14.42 -12.81 7.99
N TYR A 48 -13.99 -13.14 6.78
CA TYR A 48 -12.91 -12.43 6.09
C TYR A 48 -13.30 -10.98 5.73
N GLY A 49 -14.55 -10.74 5.33
CA GLY A 49 -15.09 -9.40 5.07
C GLY A 49 -15.17 -8.54 6.33
N ASN A 50 -15.60 -9.13 7.46
CA ASN A 50 -15.61 -8.47 8.76
C ASN A 50 -14.19 -8.08 9.21
N LEU A 51 -13.22 -9.00 9.07
CA LEU A 51 -11.80 -8.73 9.37
C LEU A 51 -11.23 -7.62 8.49
N SER A 52 -11.48 -7.67 7.18
CA SER A 52 -10.97 -6.66 6.22
C SER A 52 -11.50 -5.27 6.56
N SER A 53 -12.80 -5.14 6.79
CA SER A 53 -13.42 -3.89 7.22
C SER A 53 -12.85 -3.38 8.53
N PHE A 54 -12.69 -4.25 9.54
CA PHE A 54 -12.07 -3.91 10.81
C PHE A 54 -10.64 -3.40 10.64
N SER A 55 -9.83 -4.07 9.82
CA SER A 55 -8.43 -3.70 9.56
C SER A 55 -8.32 -2.32 8.89
N ILE A 56 -9.22 -2.02 7.95
CA ILE A 56 -9.27 -0.70 7.30
C ILE A 56 -9.61 0.38 8.32
N TRP A 57 -10.63 0.17 9.17
CA TRP A 57 -10.98 1.13 10.21
C TRP A 57 -9.87 1.31 11.25
N ALA A 58 -9.16 0.24 11.62
CA ALA A 58 -7.99 0.34 12.49
C ALA A 58 -6.89 1.21 11.84
N GLY A 59 -6.67 1.07 10.54
CA GLY A 59 -5.75 1.92 9.77
C GLY A 59 -6.17 3.39 9.72
N VAL A 60 -7.46 3.67 9.50
CA VAL A 60 -8.01 5.03 9.51
C VAL A 60 -7.85 5.69 10.89
N VAL A 61 -8.21 4.97 11.95
CA VAL A 61 -8.05 5.47 13.34
C VAL A 61 -6.57 5.69 13.66
N ALA A 62 -5.69 4.77 13.28
CA ALA A 62 -4.25 4.93 13.44
C ALA A 62 -3.73 6.18 12.71
N THR A 63 -4.18 6.42 11.48
CA THR A 63 -3.80 7.59 10.68
C THR A 63 -4.20 8.90 11.35
N VAL A 64 -5.44 8.98 11.85
CA VAL A 64 -5.97 10.20 12.49
C VAL A 64 -5.31 10.44 13.84
N LEU A 65 -5.30 9.43 14.71
CA LEU A 65 -4.83 9.60 16.09
C LEU A 65 -3.30 9.69 16.21
N SER A 66 -2.55 9.17 15.25
CA SER A 66 -1.09 9.31 15.22
C SER A 66 -0.61 10.72 14.91
N LEU A 67 -1.48 11.59 14.34
CA LEU A 67 -1.09 12.89 13.77
C LEU A 67 0.06 12.76 12.76
N GLN A 68 0.27 11.57 12.20
CA GLN A 68 1.35 11.22 11.27
C GLN A 68 2.76 11.59 11.75
N THR A 69 2.98 11.56 13.07
CA THR A 69 4.26 11.96 13.70
C THR A 69 5.43 11.06 13.29
N ASN A 70 5.18 9.80 12.95
CA ASN A 70 6.19 8.87 12.43
C ASN A 70 6.80 9.33 11.09
N VAL A 71 6.04 10.02 10.24
CA VAL A 71 6.52 10.51 8.94
C VAL A 71 7.43 11.72 9.12
N THR A 72 7.22 12.52 10.17
CA THR A 72 8.02 13.72 10.45
C THR A 72 9.46 13.43 10.89
N ILE A 73 9.80 12.17 11.24
CA ILE A 73 11.16 11.75 11.61
C ILE A 73 12.16 12.02 10.47
N ALA A 74 11.72 11.86 9.20
CA ALA A 74 12.54 12.17 8.03
C ALA A 74 13.01 13.63 8.02
N ASN A 75 12.08 14.55 8.22
CA ASN A 75 12.33 15.98 8.20
C ASN A 75 13.13 16.41 9.45
N ALA A 76 12.82 15.82 10.60
CA ALA A 76 13.52 16.08 11.84
C ALA A 76 15.00 15.71 11.77
N ARG A 77 15.37 14.70 10.97
CA ARG A 77 16.76 14.33 10.78
C ARG A 77 17.59 15.41 10.07
N VAL A 78 16.95 16.23 9.26
CA VAL A 78 17.59 17.36 8.55
C VAL A 78 17.61 18.61 9.42
N GLU A 79 16.56 18.82 10.22
CA GLU A 79 16.34 20.05 11.00
C GLU A 79 17.12 20.04 12.35
N PHE A 80 17.19 18.89 13.01
CA PHE A 80 17.79 18.76 14.34
C PHE A 80 19.07 17.93 14.31
N SER A 81 20.03 18.26 15.20
CA SER A 81 21.30 17.54 15.34
C SER A 81 21.09 16.06 15.72
N GLU A 82 22.10 15.22 15.50
CA GLU A 82 22.05 13.81 15.89
C GLU A 82 21.80 13.60 17.39
N GLU A 83 22.33 14.48 18.23
CA GLU A 83 22.15 14.47 19.69
C GLU A 83 20.70 14.80 20.09
N GLU A 84 20.01 15.62 19.32
CA GLU A 84 18.61 16.00 19.57
C GLU A 84 17.61 14.96 19.09
N GLN A 85 17.99 14.04 18.17
CA GLN A 85 17.07 13.06 17.58
C GLN A 85 16.33 12.20 18.62
N PRO A 86 16.96 11.66 19.68
CA PRO A 86 16.21 10.89 20.69
C PRO A 86 15.19 11.74 21.43
N GLY A 87 15.53 13.01 21.76
CA GLY A 87 14.62 13.95 22.37
C GLY A 87 13.44 14.31 21.50
N TYR A 88 13.69 14.56 20.19
CA TYR A 88 12.64 14.79 19.22
C TYR A 88 11.68 13.59 19.11
N GLN A 89 12.22 12.38 18.96
CA GLN A 89 11.41 11.16 18.84
C GLN A 89 10.56 10.92 20.10
N SER A 90 11.09 11.18 21.29
CA SER A 90 10.34 11.10 22.56
C SER A 90 9.19 12.11 22.59
N SER A 91 9.45 13.34 22.16
CA SER A 91 8.44 14.40 22.09
C SER A 91 7.34 14.12 21.06
N ALA A 92 7.70 13.64 19.87
CA ALA A 92 6.78 13.25 18.82
C ALA A 92 5.88 12.05 19.25
N MET A 93 6.49 11.07 19.92
CA MET A 93 5.77 9.93 20.50
C MET A 93 4.78 10.40 21.57
N ALA A 94 5.20 11.28 22.50
CA ALA A 94 4.35 11.80 23.55
C ALA A 94 3.15 12.60 22.99
N LEU A 95 3.34 13.38 21.93
CA LEU A 95 2.27 14.10 21.24
C LEU A 95 1.22 13.12 20.68
N SER A 96 1.66 12.05 20.02
CA SER A 96 0.73 11.03 19.51
C SER A 96 0.03 10.27 20.63
N LEU A 97 0.73 9.93 21.72
CA LEU A 97 0.11 9.28 22.88
C LEU A 97 -1.00 10.14 23.50
N LEU A 98 -0.78 11.44 23.60
CA LEU A 98 -1.82 12.38 24.05
C LEU A 98 -3.00 12.40 23.08
N SER A 99 -2.74 12.45 21.79
CA SER A 99 -3.77 12.38 20.75
C SER A 99 -4.55 11.05 20.81
N PHE A 100 -3.86 9.92 20.99
CA PHE A 100 -4.51 8.62 21.19
C PHE A 100 -5.34 8.58 22.47
N ALA A 101 -4.85 9.12 23.58
CA ALA A 101 -5.60 9.15 24.83
C ALA A 101 -6.92 9.96 24.69
N VAL A 102 -6.82 11.18 24.15
CA VAL A 102 -7.98 12.06 23.95
C VAL A 102 -8.92 11.48 22.89
N GLY A 103 -8.39 11.07 21.73
CA GLY A 103 -9.20 10.52 20.65
C GLY A 103 -9.86 9.20 21.01
N SER A 104 -9.19 8.31 21.73
CA SER A 104 -9.77 7.06 22.22
C SER A 104 -10.89 7.31 23.23
N ALA A 105 -10.71 8.28 24.14
CA ALA A 105 -11.77 8.67 25.06
C ALA A 105 -13.01 9.19 24.33
N LEU A 106 -12.82 10.04 23.30
CA LEU A 106 -13.93 10.54 22.46
C LEU A 106 -14.63 9.41 21.69
N ILE A 107 -13.85 8.50 21.08
CA ILE A 107 -14.39 7.34 20.34
C ILE A 107 -15.19 6.44 21.28
N LEU A 108 -14.74 6.19 22.50
CA LEU A 108 -15.44 5.36 23.47
C LEU A 108 -16.71 6.04 24.01
N LEU A 109 -16.68 7.35 24.23
CA LEU A 109 -17.85 8.16 24.60
C LEU A 109 -18.92 8.12 23.51
N LEU A 110 -18.51 8.25 22.25
CA LEU A 110 -19.38 8.19 21.08
C LEU A 110 -19.57 6.74 20.57
N GLY A 111 -19.25 5.74 21.38
CA GLY A 111 -19.21 4.34 20.97
C GLY A 111 -20.52 3.82 20.37
N LYS A 112 -21.69 4.23 20.89
CA LYS A 112 -23.00 3.78 20.33
C LYS A 112 -23.20 4.20 18.87
N PRO A 113 -23.16 5.49 18.48
CA PRO A 113 -23.34 5.89 17.09
C PRO A 113 -22.22 5.39 16.18
N ILE A 114 -20.97 5.31 16.66
CA ILE A 114 -19.84 4.79 15.89
C ILE A 114 -20.05 3.31 15.56
N CYS A 115 -20.38 2.48 16.56
CA CYS A 115 -20.62 1.05 16.32
C CYS A 115 -21.80 0.79 15.37
N ALA A 116 -22.87 1.58 15.48
CA ALA A 116 -24.00 1.51 14.55
C ALA A 116 -23.57 1.87 13.12
N ALA A 117 -22.77 2.93 12.93
CA ALA A 117 -22.25 3.32 11.63
C ALA A 117 -21.28 2.30 11.03
N LEU A 118 -20.41 1.69 11.86
CA LEU A 118 -19.43 0.70 11.43
C LEU A 118 -20.00 -0.72 11.30
N LYS A 119 -21.26 -0.95 11.70
CA LYS A 119 -21.87 -2.27 11.84
C LYS A 119 -20.96 -3.25 12.59
N MET A 120 -20.52 -2.83 13.78
CA MET A 120 -19.57 -3.53 14.62
C MET A 120 -20.06 -3.59 16.07
N GLU A 121 -19.75 -4.66 16.77
CA GLU A 121 -20.08 -4.81 18.19
C GLU A 121 -19.23 -3.88 19.06
N ARG A 122 -19.84 -3.36 20.13
CA ARG A 122 -19.23 -2.32 20.97
C ARG A 122 -17.90 -2.76 21.64
N TRP A 123 -17.77 -4.00 22.01
CA TRP A 123 -16.56 -4.51 22.66
C TRP A 123 -15.37 -4.60 21.67
N LEU A 124 -15.63 -4.77 20.37
CA LEU A 124 -14.59 -4.75 19.33
C LEU A 124 -13.95 -3.37 19.17
N LEU A 125 -14.62 -2.30 19.63
CA LEU A 125 -14.09 -0.93 19.57
C LEU A 125 -12.79 -0.79 20.39
N ILE A 126 -12.71 -1.47 21.53
CA ILE A 126 -11.49 -1.47 22.36
C ILE A 126 -10.33 -2.13 21.59
N TRP A 127 -10.58 -3.24 20.93
CA TRP A 127 -9.58 -3.93 20.13
C TRP A 127 -9.17 -3.16 18.88
N LEU A 128 -10.12 -2.41 18.30
CA LEU A 128 -9.84 -1.46 17.22
C LEU A 128 -8.84 -0.38 17.67
N LEU A 129 -9.03 0.20 18.84
CA LEU A 129 -8.14 1.21 19.41
C LEU A 129 -6.77 0.62 19.76
N ILE A 130 -6.73 -0.58 20.34
CA ILE A 130 -5.47 -1.29 20.64
C ILE A 130 -4.71 -1.58 19.35
N GLN A 131 -5.37 -2.09 18.32
CA GLN A 131 -4.72 -2.37 17.03
C GLN A 131 -4.27 -1.08 16.34
N ALA A 132 -5.07 -0.03 16.36
CA ALA A 132 -4.71 1.26 15.79
C ALA A 132 -3.48 1.87 16.48
N PHE A 133 -3.45 1.84 17.80
CA PHE A 133 -2.29 2.27 18.58
C PHE A 133 -1.06 1.42 18.27
N GLY A 134 -1.21 0.10 18.25
CA GLY A 134 -0.13 -0.84 17.92
C GLY A 134 0.42 -0.61 16.52
N THR A 135 -0.45 -0.41 15.53
CA THR A 135 -0.07 -0.05 14.15
C THR A 135 0.75 1.24 14.11
N PHE A 136 0.31 2.28 14.81
CA PHE A 136 1.07 3.51 14.94
C PHE A 136 2.45 3.28 15.59
N GLY A 137 2.51 2.61 16.74
CA GLY A 137 3.76 2.37 17.47
C GLY A 137 4.77 1.57 16.64
N THR A 138 4.32 0.55 15.93
CA THR A 138 5.17 -0.26 15.03
C THR A 138 5.63 0.54 13.81
N ASN A 139 4.78 1.37 13.21
CA ASN A 139 5.15 2.26 12.12
C ASN A 139 6.16 3.32 12.58
N PHE A 140 6.03 3.83 13.79
CA PHE A 140 6.99 4.78 14.37
C PHE A 140 8.37 4.12 14.56
N LEU A 141 8.41 2.89 15.09
CA LEU A 141 9.65 2.11 15.22
C LEU A 141 10.28 1.83 13.86
N SER A 142 9.48 1.44 12.87
CA SER A 142 9.93 1.19 11.50
C SER A 142 10.53 2.45 10.88
N SER A 143 9.86 3.60 10.99
CA SER A 143 10.38 4.89 10.54
C SER A 143 11.70 5.24 11.24
N LYS A 144 11.76 5.08 12.58
CA LYS A 144 12.98 5.30 13.33
C LYS A 144 14.14 4.45 12.80
N PHE A 145 13.97 3.13 12.65
CA PHE A 145 15.01 2.25 12.16
C PHE A 145 15.41 2.56 10.72
N THR A 146 14.46 2.92 9.87
CA THR A 146 14.72 3.31 8.49
C THR A 146 15.61 4.54 8.42
N TYR A 147 15.29 5.61 9.16
CA TYR A 147 16.06 6.86 9.16
C TYR A 147 17.32 6.82 10.02
N GLU A 148 17.48 5.81 10.87
CA GLU A 148 18.76 5.49 11.52
C GLU A 148 19.63 4.53 10.69
N PHE A 149 19.23 4.17 9.46
CA PHE A 149 19.90 3.20 8.57
C PHE A 149 20.11 1.79 9.19
N LYS A 150 19.19 1.39 10.07
CA LYS A 150 19.18 0.08 10.73
C LYS A 150 18.19 -0.88 10.04
N ALA A 151 18.43 -1.17 8.75
CA ALA A 151 17.54 -1.97 7.94
C ALA A 151 17.38 -3.42 8.46
N ASP A 152 18.44 -3.97 9.08
CA ASP A 152 18.42 -5.26 9.76
C ASP A 152 17.40 -5.30 10.91
N LYS A 153 17.36 -4.27 11.75
CA LYS A 153 16.38 -4.16 12.84
C LYS A 153 14.96 -3.95 12.33
N ASN A 154 14.81 -3.14 11.26
CA ASN A 154 13.51 -2.91 10.63
C ASN A 154 12.96 -4.21 10.03
N MET A 155 13.79 -4.97 9.32
CA MET A 155 13.42 -6.28 8.78
C MET A 155 12.99 -7.24 9.90
N PHE A 156 13.83 -7.38 10.97
CA PHE A 156 13.50 -8.25 12.08
C PHE A 156 12.17 -7.86 12.75
N LEU A 157 11.96 -6.57 13.03
CA LEU A 157 10.71 -6.06 13.60
C LEU A 157 9.51 -6.44 12.74
N SER A 158 9.57 -6.17 11.45
CA SER A 158 8.47 -6.41 10.51
C SER A 158 8.14 -7.89 10.36
N VAL A 159 9.18 -8.74 10.19
CA VAL A 159 9.01 -10.20 10.05
C VAL A 159 8.52 -10.81 11.36
N PHE A 160 9.05 -10.37 12.51
CA PHE A 160 8.60 -10.81 13.82
C PHE A 160 7.12 -10.49 14.03
N ILE A 161 6.69 -9.25 13.76
CA ILE A 161 5.28 -8.85 13.91
C ILE A 161 4.38 -9.70 13.00
N ALA A 162 4.76 -9.88 11.74
CA ALA A 162 3.99 -10.65 10.78
C ALA A 162 3.86 -12.13 11.21
N ALA A 163 4.96 -12.77 11.59
CA ALA A 163 4.98 -14.17 12.02
C ALA A 163 4.27 -14.35 13.38
N ALA A 164 4.55 -13.49 14.36
CA ALA A 164 3.93 -13.54 15.68
C ALA A 164 2.41 -13.29 15.60
N SER A 165 1.96 -12.28 14.82
CA SER A 165 0.54 -12.02 14.64
C SER A 165 -0.18 -13.17 13.94
N MET A 166 0.47 -13.82 12.96
CA MET A 166 -0.08 -15.00 12.31
C MET A 166 -0.19 -16.17 13.29
N GLY A 167 0.87 -16.45 14.06
CA GLY A 167 0.89 -17.57 15.03
C GLY A 167 -0.11 -17.38 16.17
N VAL A 168 -0.11 -16.21 16.83
CA VAL A 168 -1.05 -15.89 17.91
C VAL A 168 -2.48 -15.92 17.41
N ALA A 169 -2.75 -15.32 16.26
CA ALA A 169 -4.08 -15.34 15.67
C ALA A 169 -4.56 -16.75 15.32
N LEU A 170 -3.68 -17.63 14.85
CA LEU A 170 -4.04 -19.01 14.54
C LEU A 170 -4.49 -19.75 15.80
N VAL A 171 -3.81 -19.55 16.93
CA VAL A 171 -4.23 -20.12 18.23
C VAL A 171 -5.64 -19.68 18.61
N PHE A 172 -5.95 -18.37 18.51
CA PHE A 172 -7.30 -17.87 18.82
C PHE A 172 -8.35 -18.39 17.81
N VAL A 173 -8.05 -18.31 16.52
CA VAL A 173 -8.98 -18.74 15.45
C VAL A 173 -9.37 -20.21 15.58
N LEU A 174 -8.44 -21.09 15.94
CA LEU A 174 -8.71 -22.53 16.08
C LEU A 174 -9.53 -22.86 17.33
N ASN A 175 -9.54 -21.98 18.33
CA ASN A 175 -10.32 -22.17 19.56
C ASN A 175 -11.72 -21.53 19.51
N GLU A 176 -12.03 -20.77 18.45
CA GLU A 176 -13.33 -20.09 18.30
C GLU A 176 -14.27 -20.85 17.35
N PRO A 177 -15.61 -20.77 17.57
CA PRO A 177 -16.60 -21.23 16.60
C PRO A 177 -16.41 -20.55 15.24
N VAL A 178 -16.80 -21.19 14.15
CA VAL A 178 -16.55 -20.72 12.77
C VAL A 178 -17.02 -19.29 12.55
N GLU A 179 -18.21 -18.93 13.05
CA GLU A 179 -18.81 -17.61 12.92
C GLU A 179 -18.01 -16.52 13.66
N GLN A 180 -17.23 -16.87 14.68
CA GLN A 180 -16.46 -15.94 15.51
C GLN A 180 -14.95 -15.99 15.23
N ARG A 181 -14.48 -16.82 14.32
CA ARG A 181 -13.05 -16.96 13.99
C ARG A 181 -12.38 -15.67 13.54
N TYR A 182 -13.15 -14.77 12.88
CA TYR A 182 -12.62 -13.45 12.52
C TYR A 182 -12.23 -12.62 13.76
N VAL A 183 -12.95 -12.80 14.87
CA VAL A 183 -12.63 -12.17 16.16
C VAL A 183 -11.29 -12.68 16.68
N GLY A 184 -11.06 -14.00 16.65
CA GLY A 184 -9.78 -14.60 17.03
C GLY A 184 -8.62 -14.01 16.24
N ARG A 185 -8.82 -13.74 14.93
CA ARG A 185 -7.82 -13.07 14.10
C ARG A 185 -7.59 -11.62 14.50
N ILE A 186 -8.66 -10.88 14.84
CA ILE A 186 -8.59 -9.51 15.35
C ILE A 186 -7.80 -9.48 16.67
N LEU A 187 -8.14 -10.34 17.62
CA LEU A 187 -7.46 -10.42 18.92
C LEU A 187 -5.97 -10.71 18.78
N GLY A 188 -5.62 -11.71 17.96
CA GLY A 188 -4.23 -12.08 17.73
C GLY A 188 -3.41 -10.92 17.14
N ASN A 189 -3.96 -10.20 16.14
CA ASN A 189 -3.32 -9.02 15.58
C ASN A 189 -3.19 -7.90 16.61
N ALA A 190 -4.29 -7.55 17.29
CA ALA A 190 -4.32 -6.44 18.23
C ALA A 190 -3.36 -6.65 19.42
N LEU A 191 -3.25 -7.89 19.93
CA LEU A 191 -2.32 -8.22 21.00
C LEU A 191 -0.86 -8.07 20.57
N VAL A 192 -0.49 -8.57 19.41
CA VAL A 192 0.91 -8.51 18.95
C VAL A 192 1.27 -7.08 18.57
N TYR A 193 0.46 -6.41 17.74
CA TYR A 193 0.72 -5.01 17.35
C TYR A 193 0.67 -4.09 18.58
N GLY A 194 -0.35 -4.23 19.44
CA GLY A 194 -0.50 -3.45 20.66
C GLY A 194 0.65 -3.64 21.63
N GLY A 195 1.09 -4.89 21.87
CA GLY A 195 2.21 -5.21 22.74
C GLY A 195 3.54 -4.64 22.22
N VAL A 196 3.86 -4.89 20.95
CA VAL A 196 5.09 -4.36 20.34
C VAL A 196 5.06 -2.84 20.26
N GLY A 197 3.90 -2.26 19.90
CA GLY A 197 3.72 -0.80 19.86
C GLY A 197 3.88 -0.15 21.25
N ALA A 198 3.33 -0.75 22.30
CA ALA A 198 3.45 -0.26 23.67
C ALA A 198 4.90 -0.33 24.19
N LEU A 199 5.55 -1.48 24.02
CA LEU A 199 6.96 -1.66 24.43
C LEU A 199 7.88 -0.71 23.66
N GLY A 200 7.66 -0.55 22.36
CA GLY A 200 8.42 0.36 21.51
C GLY A 200 8.22 1.82 21.89
N SER A 201 6.97 2.23 22.17
CA SER A 201 6.66 3.58 22.63
C SER A 201 7.32 3.89 23.97
N LEU A 202 7.22 2.97 24.91
CA LEU A 202 7.89 3.09 26.21
C LEU A 202 9.42 3.22 26.06
N TRP A 203 10.02 2.37 25.22
CA TRP A 203 11.47 2.44 24.95
C TRP A 203 11.89 3.79 24.36
N ILE A 204 11.13 4.36 23.42
CA ILE A 204 11.40 5.66 22.82
C ILE A 204 11.32 6.78 23.87
N LEU A 205 10.28 6.77 24.72
CA LEU A 205 10.09 7.76 25.77
C LEU A 205 11.24 7.73 26.79
N LEU A 206 11.62 6.54 27.26
CA LEU A 206 12.68 6.36 28.24
C LEU A 206 14.05 6.75 27.69
N LYS A 207 14.29 6.51 26.40
CA LYS A 207 15.56 6.84 25.76
C LYS A 207 15.71 8.34 25.51
N GLY A 208 14.62 9.01 25.05
CA GLY A 208 14.67 10.42 24.66
C GLY A 208 14.58 11.41 25.82
N LYS A 209 13.88 11.03 26.90
CA LYS A 209 13.74 11.82 28.15
C LYS A 209 13.23 13.27 27.96
N ALA A 210 12.60 13.59 26.83
CA ALA A 210 12.13 14.94 26.51
C ALA A 210 10.67 14.93 25.95
N PRO A 211 9.68 14.41 26.72
CA PRO A 211 8.33 14.18 26.18
C PRO A 211 7.56 15.48 25.84
N PHE A 212 7.88 16.62 26.46
CA PHE A 212 7.10 17.87 26.35
C PHE A 212 7.92 19.07 25.87
N LYS A 213 8.74 18.92 24.83
CA LYS A 213 9.47 20.06 24.27
C LYS A 213 8.60 20.80 23.23
N LYS A 214 8.12 22.00 23.57
CA LYS A 214 7.19 22.82 22.75
C LYS A 214 7.65 23.03 21.30
N GLN A 215 8.95 23.23 21.10
CA GLN A 215 9.54 23.39 19.76
C GLN A 215 9.32 22.15 18.90
N TYR A 216 9.56 20.95 19.45
CA TYR A 216 9.38 19.69 18.75
C TYR A 216 7.91 19.38 18.44
N TRP A 217 7.02 19.69 19.39
CA TRP A 217 5.58 19.56 19.20
C TRP A 217 5.06 20.46 18.07
N LYS A 218 5.48 21.74 18.06
CA LYS A 218 5.11 22.70 17.01
C LYS A 218 5.57 22.23 15.64
N PHE A 219 6.83 21.79 15.52
CA PHE A 219 7.42 21.27 14.29
C PHE A 219 6.66 20.01 13.81
N CYS A 220 6.48 19.06 14.73
CA CYS A 220 5.82 17.79 14.43
C CYS A 220 4.36 17.99 13.99
N PHE A 221 3.60 18.85 14.69
CA PHE A 221 2.21 19.12 14.36
C PHE A 221 2.07 19.87 13.03
N ALA A 222 2.92 20.86 12.77
CA ALA A 222 2.88 21.65 11.54
C ALA A 222 3.11 20.79 10.29
N LEU A 223 3.98 19.77 10.39
CA LEU A 223 4.27 18.85 9.28
C LEU A 223 3.29 17.66 9.25
N GLY A 224 2.99 17.07 10.40
CA GLY A 224 2.21 15.83 10.50
C GLY A 224 0.72 16.05 10.23
N PHE A 225 0.12 17.11 10.78
CA PHE A 225 -1.32 17.33 10.67
C PHE A 225 -1.83 17.43 9.21
N PRO A 226 -1.20 18.16 8.30
CA PRO A 226 -1.60 18.14 6.88
C PRO A 226 -1.49 16.76 6.24
N LEU A 227 -0.51 15.94 6.65
CA LEU A 227 -0.32 14.58 6.13
C LEU A 227 -1.44 13.62 6.55
N VAL A 228 -2.16 13.91 7.65
CA VAL A 228 -3.35 13.13 8.04
C VAL A 228 -4.40 13.17 6.92
N PHE A 229 -4.71 14.35 6.39
CA PHE A 229 -5.70 14.50 5.31
C PHE A 229 -5.25 13.83 4.02
N GLN A 230 -3.98 13.95 3.67
CA GLN A 230 -3.40 13.28 2.51
C GLN A 230 -3.50 11.75 2.63
N ASN A 231 -3.11 11.18 3.78
CA ASN A 231 -3.18 9.74 3.99
C ASN A 231 -4.62 9.22 4.09
N LEU A 232 -5.57 10.02 4.62
CA LEU A 232 -6.98 9.69 4.57
C LEU A 232 -7.50 9.65 3.12
N ALA A 233 -7.13 10.61 2.28
CA ALA A 233 -7.51 10.61 0.87
C ALA A 233 -6.98 9.36 0.14
N TYR A 234 -5.73 8.96 0.39
CA TYR A 234 -5.18 7.69 -0.13
C TYR A 234 -5.92 6.46 0.39
N SER A 235 -6.27 6.45 1.68
CA SER A 235 -7.03 5.33 2.27
C SER A 235 -8.45 5.23 1.69
N ILE A 236 -9.09 6.36 1.44
CA ILE A 236 -10.40 6.42 0.77
C ILE A 236 -10.27 5.84 -0.65
N LEU A 237 -9.35 6.35 -1.45
CA LEU A 237 -9.16 5.89 -2.83
C LEU A 237 -8.80 4.39 -2.92
N GLY A 238 -8.05 3.88 -1.93
CA GLY A 238 -7.54 2.50 -1.96
C GLY A 238 -8.40 1.46 -1.23
N SER A 239 -9.38 1.87 -0.41
CA SER A 239 -10.08 0.90 0.46
C SER A 239 -11.54 1.23 0.76
N SER A 240 -12.09 2.33 0.24
CA SER A 240 -13.50 2.69 0.49
C SER A 240 -14.49 1.70 -0.11
N ASP A 241 -14.15 1.09 -1.21
CA ASP A 241 -14.90 0.06 -1.90
C ASP A 241 -15.21 -1.15 -1.00
N VAL A 242 -14.22 -1.66 -0.25
CA VAL A 242 -14.41 -2.75 0.73
C VAL A 242 -15.40 -2.36 1.82
N LEU A 243 -15.28 -1.13 2.36
CA LEU A 243 -16.17 -0.63 3.39
C LEU A 243 -17.58 -0.41 2.87
N MET A 244 -17.71 0.18 1.68
CA MET A 244 -19.00 0.43 1.04
C MET A 244 -19.68 -0.87 0.62
N LEU A 245 -18.95 -1.86 0.12
CA LEU A 245 -19.48 -3.21 -0.17
C LEU A 245 -20.04 -3.86 1.09
N LYS A 246 -19.31 -3.83 2.21
CA LYS A 246 -19.81 -4.36 3.47
C LYS A 246 -21.12 -3.69 3.89
N GLN A 247 -21.23 -2.38 3.71
CA GLN A 247 -22.42 -1.62 4.09
C GLN A 247 -23.62 -1.85 3.17
N MET A 248 -23.39 -2.04 1.86
CA MET A 248 -24.41 -2.02 0.83
C MET A 248 -24.78 -3.42 0.31
N ALA A 249 -23.79 -4.34 0.23
CA ALA A 249 -23.96 -5.69 -0.31
C ALA A 249 -23.76 -6.80 0.73
N GLY A 250 -23.12 -6.48 1.87
CA GLY A 250 -22.89 -7.42 2.97
C GLY A 250 -21.43 -7.84 3.15
N ALA A 251 -21.15 -8.49 4.29
CA ALA A 251 -19.80 -8.88 4.67
C ALA A 251 -19.22 -9.96 3.76
N SER A 252 -20.03 -10.88 3.25
CA SER A 252 -19.59 -11.94 2.33
C SER A 252 -19.02 -11.37 1.03
N ASP A 253 -19.73 -10.46 0.37
CA ASP A 253 -19.28 -9.80 -0.86
C ASP A 253 -18.00 -8.99 -0.61
N SER A 254 -17.95 -8.27 0.51
CA SER A 254 -16.75 -7.55 0.95
C SER A 254 -15.56 -8.50 1.17
N GLY A 255 -15.79 -9.71 1.68
CA GLY A 255 -14.76 -10.73 1.89
C GLY A 255 -14.23 -11.31 0.58
N ILE A 256 -15.12 -11.66 -0.34
CA ILE A 256 -14.76 -12.15 -1.68
C ILE A 256 -13.93 -11.09 -2.42
N TYR A 257 -14.41 -9.85 -2.42
CA TYR A 257 -13.71 -8.70 -3.01
C TYR A 257 -12.32 -8.51 -2.40
N SER A 258 -12.24 -8.52 -1.06
CA SER A 258 -10.99 -8.29 -0.33
C SER A 258 -9.93 -9.35 -0.60
N LEU A 259 -10.31 -10.63 -0.75
CA LEU A 259 -9.36 -11.70 -1.04
C LEU A 259 -8.80 -11.55 -2.47
N ALA A 260 -9.67 -11.27 -3.45
CA ALA A 260 -9.25 -11.03 -4.83
C ALA A 260 -8.37 -9.77 -4.95
N PHE A 261 -8.73 -8.70 -4.22
CA PHE A 261 -7.94 -7.47 -4.13
C PHE A 261 -6.56 -7.71 -3.51
N THR A 262 -6.48 -8.53 -2.43
CA THR A 262 -5.22 -8.89 -1.76
C THR A 262 -4.28 -9.64 -2.71
N LEU A 263 -4.77 -10.62 -3.46
CA LEU A 263 -3.96 -11.31 -4.46
C LEU A 263 -3.49 -10.37 -5.57
N SER A 264 -4.38 -9.51 -6.07
CA SER A 264 -4.04 -8.51 -7.09
C SER A 264 -3.02 -7.48 -6.60
N GLY A 265 -2.92 -7.27 -5.29
CA GLY A 265 -1.93 -6.40 -4.63
C GLY A 265 -0.47 -6.78 -4.89
N ILE A 266 -0.20 -8.01 -5.38
CA ILE A 266 1.11 -8.41 -5.90
C ILE A 266 1.56 -7.46 -7.02
N MET A 267 0.64 -7.05 -7.90
CA MET A 267 0.96 -6.11 -8.99
C MET A 267 1.33 -4.74 -8.46
N PHE A 268 0.67 -4.27 -7.41
CA PHE A 268 1.05 -3.01 -6.75
C PHE A 268 2.43 -3.09 -6.10
N THR A 269 2.77 -4.22 -5.50
CA THR A 269 4.11 -4.45 -4.92
C THR A 269 5.20 -4.45 -5.98
N LEU A 270 4.97 -5.14 -7.11
CA LEU A 270 5.89 -5.14 -8.25
C LEU A 270 6.05 -3.73 -8.85
N PHE A 271 4.95 -3.00 -9.00
CA PHE A 271 4.98 -1.61 -9.42
C PHE A 271 5.88 -0.77 -8.51
N ASN A 272 5.67 -0.82 -7.19
CA ASN A 272 6.47 -0.04 -6.23
C ASN A 272 7.96 -0.39 -6.30
N ALA A 273 8.30 -1.67 -6.44
CA ALA A 273 9.69 -2.11 -6.57
C ALA A 273 10.37 -1.53 -7.82
N LEU A 274 9.67 -1.57 -8.95
CA LEU A 274 10.16 -1.01 -10.22
C LEU A 274 10.23 0.52 -10.17
N ASN A 275 9.21 1.18 -9.62
CA ASN A 275 9.14 2.62 -9.49
C ASN A 275 10.27 3.17 -8.62
N ASN A 276 10.54 2.54 -7.48
CA ASN A 276 11.64 2.92 -6.60
C ASN A 276 13.01 2.78 -7.27
N SER A 277 13.14 1.88 -8.23
CA SER A 277 14.37 1.71 -9.01
C SER A 277 14.48 2.74 -10.14
N TRP A 278 13.37 3.14 -10.74
CA TRP A 278 13.34 4.05 -11.90
C TRP A 278 13.43 5.54 -11.54
N VAL A 279 12.72 5.95 -10.48
CA VAL A 279 12.57 7.38 -10.10
C VAL A 279 13.90 8.11 -9.91
N PRO A 280 14.95 7.57 -9.25
CA PRO A 280 16.22 8.24 -9.11
C PRO A 280 16.86 8.59 -10.47
N PHE A 281 16.83 7.65 -11.41
CA PHE A 281 17.36 7.88 -12.77
C PHE A 281 16.55 8.95 -13.52
N PHE A 282 15.22 8.95 -13.37
CA PHE A 282 14.36 9.98 -13.94
C PHE A 282 14.77 11.39 -13.48
N TYR A 283 14.99 11.59 -12.17
CA TYR A 283 15.41 12.89 -11.66
C TYR A 283 16.81 13.31 -12.12
N ASP A 284 17.75 12.36 -12.20
CA ASP A 284 19.10 12.64 -12.70
C ASP A 284 19.10 12.99 -14.18
N ASP A 285 18.34 12.27 -15.00
CA ASP A 285 18.17 12.53 -16.44
C ASP A 285 17.46 13.85 -16.69
N MET A 286 16.44 14.20 -15.90
CA MET A 286 15.76 15.51 -15.96
C MET A 286 16.70 16.67 -15.64
N LYS A 287 17.57 16.54 -14.61
CA LYS A 287 18.57 17.57 -14.27
C LYS A 287 19.60 17.79 -15.37
N GLN A 288 19.93 16.75 -16.11
CA GLN A 288 20.95 16.77 -17.16
C GLN A 288 20.36 16.96 -18.57
N ASP A 289 19.04 17.20 -18.66
CA ASP A 289 18.27 17.36 -19.92
C ASP A 289 18.47 16.18 -20.90
N ARG A 290 18.64 14.95 -20.37
CA ARG A 290 18.82 13.73 -21.17
C ARG A 290 17.48 13.13 -21.55
N ARG A 291 16.75 13.81 -22.39
CA ARG A 291 15.39 13.45 -22.79
C ARG A 291 15.27 12.06 -23.42
N GLU A 292 16.22 11.68 -24.25
CA GLU A 292 16.22 10.36 -24.91
C GLU A 292 16.38 9.21 -23.90
N ASP A 293 17.22 9.39 -22.89
CA ASP A 293 17.39 8.40 -21.80
C ASP A 293 16.11 8.24 -20.99
N ILE A 294 15.42 9.36 -20.69
CA ILE A 294 14.13 9.34 -20.00
C ILE A 294 13.10 8.53 -20.80
N ILE A 295 12.97 8.81 -22.10
CA ILE A 295 12.04 8.09 -22.98
C ILE A 295 12.40 6.62 -23.07
N CYS A 296 13.69 6.30 -23.23
CA CYS A 296 14.16 4.93 -23.36
C CYS A 296 13.90 4.11 -22.09
N ARG A 297 14.31 4.62 -20.92
CA ARG A 297 14.11 3.95 -19.62
C ARG A 297 12.63 3.89 -19.23
N GLY A 298 11.88 4.98 -19.42
CA GLY A 298 10.45 5.01 -19.18
C GLY A 298 9.66 4.03 -20.04
N SER A 299 10.04 3.90 -21.32
CA SER A 299 9.43 2.91 -22.22
C SER A 299 9.74 1.47 -21.80
N ARG A 300 10.96 1.21 -21.35
CA ARG A 300 11.34 -0.13 -20.82
C ARG A 300 10.58 -0.47 -19.55
N PHE A 301 10.46 0.49 -18.61
CA PHE A 301 9.67 0.32 -17.40
C PHE A 301 8.22 -0.01 -17.75
N LEU A 302 7.62 0.75 -18.67
CA LEU A 302 6.26 0.53 -19.15
C LEU A 302 6.09 -0.83 -19.79
N GLU A 303 6.98 -1.24 -20.71
CA GLU A 303 6.93 -2.54 -21.39
C GLU A 303 7.08 -3.69 -20.38
N LEU A 304 8.04 -3.63 -19.48
CA LEU A 304 8.26 -4.66 -18.44
C LEU A 304 7.01 -4.84 -17.58
N PHE A 305 6.44 -3.73 -17.06
CA PHE A 305 5.25 -3.82 -16.22
C PHE A 305 4.02 -4.30 -17.01
N THR A 306 3.93 -3.97 -18.29
CA THR A 306 2.88 -4.48 -19.19
C THR A 306 2.98 -6.01 -19.33
N VAL A 307 4.17 -6.53 -19.60
CA VAL A 307 4.40 -7.98 -19.73
C VAL A 307 4.10 -8.70 -18.42
N LEU A 308 4.52 -8.15 -17.28
CA LEU A 308 4.22 -8.71 -15.97
C LEU A 308 2.69 -8.72 -15.70
N SER A 309 1.99 -7.64 -16.04
CA SER A 309 0.53 -7.52 -15.87
C SER A 309 -0.22 -8.50 -16.79
N MET A 310 0.20 -8.62 -18.06
CA MET A 310 -0.36 -9.60 -19.00
C MET A 310 -0.14 -11.03 -18.50
N GLY A 311 1.09 -11.36 -18.10
CA GLY A 311 1.44 -12.68 -17.56
C GLY A 311 0.59 -13.01 -16.33
N PHE A 312 0.44 -12.06 -15.40
CA PHE A 312 -0.39 -12.24 -14.21
C PHE A 312 -1.86 -12.53 -14.59
N VAL A 313 -2.47 -11.72 -15.47
CA VAL A 313 -3.86 -11.91 -15.91
C VAL A 313 -4.05 -13.26 -16.59
N LEU A 314 -3.12 -13.69 -17.44
CA LEU A 314 -3.23 -14.95 -18.18
C LEU A 314 -3.11 -16.18 -17.28
N LEU A 315 -2.31 -16.09 -16.20
CA LEU A 315 -2.00 -17.22 -15.32
C LEU A 315 -2.84 -17.26 -14.02
N VAL A 316 -3.44 -16.14 -13.63
CA VAL A 316 -4.03 -15.99 -12.29
C VAL A 316 -5.25 -16.90 -12.05
N ARG A 317 -5.94 -17.35 -13.10
CA ARG A 317 -7.15 -18.16 -12.96
C ARG A 317 -6.89 -19.46 -12.20
N GLU A 318 -5.91 -20.23 -12.62
CA GLU A 318 -5.53 -21.49 -12.00
C GLU A 318 -4.88 -21.27 -10.63
N VAL A 319 -4.06 -20.22 -10.53
CA VAL A 319 -3.47 -19.80 -9.26
C VAL A 319 -4.54 -19.47 -8.24
N TYR A 320 -5.60 -18.74 -8.65
CA TYR A 320 -6.67 -18.35 -7.73
C TYR A 320 -7.51 -19.55 -7.26
N HIS A 321 -7.76 -20.53 -8.12
CA HIS A 321 -8.45 -21.75 -7.70
C HIS A 321 -7.68 -22.58 -6.67
N LEU A 322 -6.34 -22.54 -6.69
CA LEU A 322 -5.49 -23.13 -5.66
C LEU A 322 -5.42 -22.27 -4.40
N TYR A 323 -5.42 -20.96 -4.60
CA TYR A 323 -5.28 -19.97 -3.54
C TYR A 323 -6.55 -19.84 -2.69
N ALA A 324 -7.72 -19.79 -3.33
CA ALA A 324 -9.00 -19.50 -2.71
C ALA A 324 -9.93 -20.72 -2.71
N GLU A 325 -10.73 -20.85 -1.65
CA GLU A 325 -11.84 -21.82 -1.60
C GLU A 325 -12.94 -21.48 -2.59
N ALA A 326 -13.75 -22.45 -2.97
CA ALA A 326 -14.81 -22.29 -3.98
C ALA A 326 -15.78 -21.15 -3.70
N SER A 327 -16.08 -20.88 -2.44
CA SER A 327 -16.92 -19.74 -2.00
C SER A 327 -16.39 -18.36 -2.40
N TYR A 328 -15.09 -18.25 -2.68
CA TYR A 328 -14.43 -17.02 -3.12
C TYR A 328 -14.27 -16.90 -4.64
N TRP A 329 -14.55 -17.94 -5.42
CA TRP A 329 -14.33 -17.94 -6.87
C TRP A 329 -15.04 -16.82 -7.64
N PRO A 330 -16.20 -16.27 -7.20
CA PRO A 330 -16.75 -15.08 -7.85
C PRO A 330 -15.80 -13.89 -7.89
N GLY A 331 -14.85 -13.81 -6.94
CA GLY A 331 -13.81 -12.78 -6.92
C GLY A 331 -12.77 -12.89 -8.04
N LEU A 332 -12.63 -14.05 -8.67
CA LEU A 332 -11.73 -14.28 -9.80
C LEU A 332 -12.00 -13.32 -10.96
N GLU A 333 -13.27 -13.05 -11.23
CA GLU A 333 -13.68 -12.15 -12.32
C GLU A 333 -13.28 -10.68 -12.08
N LEU A 334 -12.94 -10.31 -10.84
CA LEU A 334 -12.51 -8.96 -10.48
C LEU A 334 -11.01 -8.73 -10.69
N ILE A 335 -10.20 -9.80 -10.68
CA ILE A 335 -8.73 -9.72 -10.70
C ILE A 335 -8.18 -9.00 -11.94
N PRO A 336 -8.70 -9.24 -13.17
CA PRO A 336 -8.25 -8.49 -14.34
C PRO A 336 -8.56 -6.99 -14.24
N VAL A 337 -9.70 -6.62 -13.62
CA VAL A 337 -10.09 -5.22 -13.41
C VAL A 337 -9.15 -4.54 -12.39
N PHE A 338 -8.82 -5.23 -11.28
CA PHE A 338 -7.84 -4.74 -10.32
C PHE A 338 -6.45 -4.58 -10.95
N THR A 339 -6.04 -5.55 -11.78
CA THR A 339 -4.77 -5.47 -12.50
C THR A 339 -4.74 -4.26 -13.43
N ALA A 340 -5.83 -4.01 -14.15
CA ALA A 340 -5.98 -2.81 -14.98
C ALA A 340 -5.94 -1.52 -14.14
N SER A 341 -6.56 -1.51 -12.95
CA SER A 341 -6.50 -0.36 -12.02
C SER A 341 -5.08 -0.07 -11.56
N TYR A 342 -4.31 -1.09 -11.16
CA TYR A 342 -2.90 -0.93 -10.79
C TYR A 342 -2.03 -0.52 -11.98
N TYR A 343 -2.37 -0.99 -13.18
CA TYR A 343 -1.69 -0.58 -14.42
C TYR A 343 -1.92 0.90 -14.72
N VAL A 344 -3.15 1.38 -14.61
CA VAL A 344 -3.47 2.82 -14.77
C VAL A 344 -2.78 3.66 -13.68
N ASN A 345 -2.75 3.16 -12.44
CA ASN A 345 -2.03 3.82 -11.35
C ASN A 345 -0.51 3.90 -11.64
N MET A 346 0.09 2.85 -12.24
CA MET A 346 1.48 2.89 -12.71
C MET A 346 1.67 3.96 -13.79
N LEU A 347 0.75 4.10 -14.75
CA LEU A 347 0.84 5.15 -15.76
C LEU A 347 0.85 6.56 -15.13
N CYS A 348 0.14 6.77 -14.01
CA CYS A 348 0.16 8.05 -13.29
C CYS A 348 1.56 8.43 -12.78
N THR A 349 2.48 7.46 -12.58
CA THR A 349 3.82 7.78 -12.05
C THR A 349 4.62 8.68 -12.98
N PHE A 350 4.39 8.60 -14.29
CA PHE A 350 5.12 9.42 -15.27
C PHE A 350 4.79 10.91 -15.12
N PRO A 351 3.52 11.34 -15.26
CA PRO A 351 3.19 12.77 -15.09
C PRO A 351 3.38 13.23 -13.63
N VAL A 352 3.10 12.40 -12.63
CA VAL A 352 3.28 12.76 -11.21
C VAL A 352 4.75 13.07 -10.90
N ASN A 353 5.71 12.23 -11.34
CA ASN A 353 7.13 12.53 -11.11
C ASN A 353 7.59 13.77 -11.85
N PHE A 354 7.04 14.04 -13.05
CA PHE A 354 7.31 15.29 -13.80
C PHE A 354 6.77 16.52 -13.05
N GLU A 355 5.56 16.44 -12.48
CA GLU A 355 4.96 17.49 -11.67
C GLU A 355 5.75 17.74 -10.38
N ILE A 356 6.19 16.68 -9.69
CA ILE A 356 7.00 16.78 -8.47
C ILE A 356 8.37 17.40 -8.77
N PHE A 357 9.01 17.02 -9.88
CA PHE A 357 10.27 17.64 -10.33
C PHE A 357 10.13 19.15 -10.49
N HIS A 358 9.00 19.60 -11.01
CA HIS A 358 8.68 21.03 -11.16
C HIS A 358 8.04 21.66 -9.90
N LYS A 359 8.08 20.96 -8.74
CA LYS A 359 7.56 21.42 -7.44
C LYS A 359 6.04 21.73 -7.45
N LYS A 360 5.27 21.03 -8.28
CA LYS A 360 3.80 21.21 -8.39
C LYS A 360 3.02 20.18 -7.54
N THR A 361 3.49 19.94 -6.31
CA THR A 361 2.90 18.95 -5.38
C THR A 361 1.45 19.24 -5.01
N GLY A 362 1.03 20.52 -5.06
CA GLY A 362 -0.38 20.90 -4.83
C GLY A 362 -1.34 20.34 -5.89
N VAL A 363 -0.88 20.24 -7.16
CA VAL A 363 -1.68 19.63 -8.24
C VAL A 363 -1.81 18.12 -8.01
N VAL A 364 -0.71 17.47 -7.59
CA VAL A 364 -0.74 16.02 -7.26
C VAL A 364 -1.76 15.74 -6.15
N ALA A 365 -1.74 16.55 -5.10
CA ALA A 365 -2.69 16.40 -4.00
C ALA A 365 -4.14 16.66 -4.45
N ALA A 366 -4.39 17.72 -5.23
CA ALA A 366 -5.72 18.08 -5.71
C ALA A 366 -6.30 16.98 -6.64
N ALA A 367 -5.50 16.43 -7.56
CA ALA A 367 -5.91 15.36 -8.45
C ALA A 367 -6.26 14.08 -7.66
N THR A 368 -5.47 13.74 -6.63
CA THR A 368 -5.75 12.58 -5.77
C THR A 368 -7.04 12.75 -4.98
N VAL A 369 -7.29 13.94 -4.39
CA VAL A 369 -8.52 14.21 -3.65
C VAL A 369 -9.74 14.19 -4.58
N ALA A 370 -9.64 14.77 -5.79
CA ALA A 370 -10.70 14.72 -6.78
C ALA A 370 -11.02 13.29 -7.22
N ALA A 371 -9.98 12.47 -7.49
CA ALA A 371 -10.17 11.06 -7.83
C ALA A 371 -10.85 10.28 -6.69
N ALA A 372 -10.44 10.52 -5.43
CA ALA A 372 -11.06 9.89 -4.27
C ALA A 372 -12.54 10.29 -4.11
N ALA A 373 -12.88 11.57 -4.29
CA ALA A 373 -14.26 12.03 -4.25
C ALA A 373 -15.12 11.38 -5.34
N VAL A 374 -14.61 11.32 -6.57
CA VAL A 374 -15.30 10.66 -7.69
C VAL A 374 -15.43 9.15 -7.44
N ASN A 375 -14.40 8.50 -6.90
CA ASN A 375 -14.44 7.09 -6.53
C ASN A 375 -15.59 6.80 -5.54
N LEU A 376 -15.77 7.61 -4.50
CA LEU A 376 -16.87 7.45 -3.55
C LEU A 376 -18.25 7.53 -4.22
N VAL A 377 -18.44 8.52 -5.12
CA VAL A 377 -19.69 8.68 -5.86
C VAL A 377 -19.94 7.50 -6.80
N LEU A 378 -18.93 7.10 -7.56
CA LEU A 378 -19.02 5.96 -8.47
C LEU A 378 -19.28 4.66 -7.72
N ASN A 379 -18.60 4.42 -6.58
CA ASN A 379 -18.85 3.27 -5.73
C ASN A 379 -20.30 3.23 -5.24
N TYR A 380 -20.83 4.36 -4.78
CA TYR A 380 -22.21 4.42 -4.32
C TYR A 380 -23.22 4.03 -5.40
N VAL A 381 -23.01 4.49 -6.63
CA VAL A 381 -23.88 4.18 -7.76
C VAL A 381 -23.66 2.75 -8.28
N PHE A 382 -22.39 2.38 -8.53
CA PHE A 382 -22.06 1.13 -9.22
C PHE A 382 -22.19 -0.10 -8.33
N ILE A 383 -21.96 0.01 -7.02
CA ILE A 383 -22.21 -1.11 -6.10
C ILE A 383 -23.70 -1.44 -6.09
N ARG A 384 -24.59 -0.46 -6.14
CA ARG A 384 -26.03 -0.70 -6.19
C ARG A 384 -26.48 -1.37 -7.49
N LEU A 385 -25.81 -1.06 -8.60
CA LEU A 385 -26.19 -1.57 -9.93
C LEU A 385 -25.52 -2.92 -10.24
N PHE A 386 -24.27 -3.10 -9.83
CA PHE A 386 -23.40 -4.18 -10.29
C PHE A 386 -22.67 -4.91 -9.16
N GLY A 387 -22.96 -4.61 -7.88
CA GLY A 387 -22.31 -5.26 -6.74
C GLY A 387 -20.78 -5.08 -6.74
N MET A 388 -20.07 -6.17 -6.46
CA MET A 388 -18.60 -6.20 -6.41
C MET A 388 -17.94 -5.75 -7.73
N ALA A 389 -18.48 -6.13 -8.86
CA ALA A 389 -17.95 -5.72 -10.17
C ALA A 389 -18.05 -4.21 -10.36
N GLY A 390 -19.16 -3.61 -9.88
CA GLY A 390 -19.33 -2.16 -9.87
C GLY A 390 -18.26 -1.44 -9.06
N ALA A 391 -17.91 -1.94 -7.88
CA ALA A 391 -16.83 -1.39 -7.05
C ALA A 391 -15.47 -1.42 -7.75
N ALA A 392 -15.12 -2.57 -8.37
CA ALA A 392 -13.86 -2.70 -9.08
C ALA A 392 -13.76 -1.74 -10.28
N VAL A 393 -14.85 -1.60 -11.06
CA VAL A 393 -14.91 -0.68 -12.20
C VAL A 393 -14.87 0.78 -11.73
N ALA A 394 -15.55 1.13 -10.62
CA ALA A 394 -15.50 2.47 -10.06
C ALA A 394 -14.05 2.89 -9.72
N THR A 395 -13.28 1.99 -9.12
CA THR A 395 -11.87 2.21 -8.79
C THR A 395 -11.00 2.37 -10.04
N LEU A 396 -11.22 1.54 -11.08
CA LEU A 396 -10.53 1.68 -12.36
C LEU A 396 -10.81 3.04 -13.02
N LEU A 397 -12.07 3.48 -13.02
CA LEU A 397 -12.45 4.77 -13.60
C LEU A 397 -11.91 5.95 -12.81
N ALA A 398 -11.85 5.86 -11.47
CA ALA A 398 -11.25 6.89 -10.63
C ALA A 398 -9.74 7.03 -10.90
N HIS A 399 -9.00 5.94 -11.03
CA HIS A 399 -7.59 5.98 -11.45
C HIS A 399 -7.44 6.49 -12.89
N GLY A 400 -8.36 6.13 -13.80
CA GLY A 400 -8.40 6.68 -15.17
C GLY A 400 -8.58 8.20 -15.19
N LEU A 401 -9.50 8.73 -14.37
CA LEU A 401 -9.69 10.17 -14.21
C LEU A 401 -8.44 10.83 -13.62
N GLN A 402 -7.84 10.23 -12.60
CA GLN A 402 -6.59 10.73 -12.00
C GLN A 402 -5.48 10.82 -13.06
N LEU A 403 -5.29 9.78 -13.85
CA LEU A 403 -4.33 9.77 -14.96
C LEU A 403 -4.63 10.88 -15.96
N ALA A 404 -5.88 11.03 -16.38
CA ALA A 404 -6.28 12.06 -17.34
C ALA A 404 -5.97 13.47 -16.82
N MET A 405 -6.26 13.76 -15.55
CA MET A 405 -5.95 15.05 -14.93
C MET A 405 -4.45 15.34 -14.93
N HIS A 406 -3.63 14.37 -14.53
CA HIS A 406 -2.17 14.52 -14.53
C HIS A 406 -1.60 14.65 -15.94
N GLU A 407 -2.03 13.84 -16.90
CA GLU A 407 -1.58 13.90 -18.29
C GLU A 407 -1.95 15.25 -18.95
N ILE A 408 -3.18 15.72 -18.76
CA ILE A 408 -3.63 17.02 -19.28
C ILE A 408 -2.78 18.14 -18.67
N TYR A 409 -2.62 18.16 -17.36
CA TYR A 409 -1.85 19.20 -16.69
C TYR A 409 -0.37 19.18 -17.10
N SER A 410 0.26 18.00 -17.10
CA SER A 410 1.67 17.86 -17.47
C SER A 410 1.94 18.24 -18.93
N ARG A 411 1.05 17.91 -19.86
CA ARG A 411 1.24 18.20 -21.29
C ARG A 411 0.88 19.61 -21.68
N LEU A 412 -0.29 20.08 -21.23
CA LEU A 412 -0.85 21.34 -21.74
C LEU A 412 -0.48 22.56 -20.90
N VAL A 413 -0.30 22.36 -19.58
CA VAL A 413 -0.05 23.47 -18.66
C VAL A 413 1.42 23.58 -18.28
N LEU A 414 2.01 22.48 -17.79
CA LEU A 414 3.35 22.50 -17.22
C LEU A 414 4.43 22.32 -18.30
N GLY A 415 4.30 21.31 -19.14
CA GLY A 415 5.36 20.88 -20.05
C GLY A 415 5.36 21.56 -21.41
N ARG A 416 4.22 22.05 -21.93
CA ARG A 416 4.07 22.73 -23.26
C ARG A 416 5.04 22.23 -24.34
N GLY A 417 5.14 20.88 -24.51
CA GLY A 417 6.05 20.23 -25.46
C GLY A 417 7.36 19.68 -24.86
N SER A 418 7.70 20.00 -23.62
CA SER A 418 8.87 19.43 -22.91
C SER A 418 8.58 18.13 -22.16
N TYR A 419 7.31 17.76 -21.98
CA TYR A 419 6.92 16.50 -21.35
C TYR A 419 7.45 15.31 -22.16
N PRO A 420 8.31 14.43 -21.56
CA PRO A 420 9.10 13.50 -22.35
C PRO A 420 8.36 12.23 -22.76
N PHE A 421 7.23 11.90 -22.12
CA PHE A 421 6.59 10.59 -22.34
C PHE A 421 5.59 10.60 -23.49
N PRO A 422 5.77 9.75 -24.54
CA PRO A 422 4.85 9.68 -25.66
C PRO A 422 3.53 9.00 -25.30
N LEU A 423 2.39 9.65 -25.54
CA LEU A 423 1.06 9.10 -25.29
C LEU A 423 0.83 7.78 -26.05
N ALA A 424 1.33 7.68 -27.28
CA ALA A 424 1.20 6.49 -28.14
C ALA A 424 1.79 5.23 -27.50
N ALA A 425 2.92 5.35 -26.78
CA ALA A 425 3.51 4.21 -26.07
C ALA A 425 2.59 3.72 -24.94
N GLY A 426 2.01 4.64 -24.16
CA GLY A 426 1.03 4.31 -23.11
C GLY A 426 -0.19 3.61 -23.67
N ILE A 427 -0.79 4.15 -24.74
CA ILE A 427 -1.98 3.58 -25.40
C ILE A 427 -1.66 2.19 -25.98
N LYS A 428 -0.56 2.03 -26.72
CA LYS A 428 -0.15 0.74 -27.28
C LYS A 428 -0.07 -0.34 -26.21
N ASN A 429 0.62 -0.07 -25.12
CA ASN A 429 0.82 -1.04 -24.05
C ASN A 429 -0.51 -1.33 -23.29
N ALA A 430 -1.36 -0.32 -23.08
CA ALA A 430 -2.68 -0.51 -22.51
C ALA A 430 -3.59 -1.39 -23.39
N LEU A 431 -3.52 -1.25 -24.71
CA LEU A 431 -4.24 -2.12 -25.65
C LEU A 431 -3.72 -3.57 -25.60
N CYS A 432 -2.41 -3.79 -25.42
CA CYS A 432 -1.85 -5.14 -25.21
C CYS A 432 -2.42 -5.77 -23.93
N LEU A 433 -2.47 -5.03 -22.82
CA LEU A 433 -3.07 -5.50 -21.57
C LEU A 433 -4.58 -5.77 -21.75
N ALA A 434 -5.31 -4.89 -22.43
CA ALA A 434 -6.73 -5.11 -22.74
C ALA A 434 -6.96 -6.39 -23.55
N GLY A 435 -6.07 -6.71 -24.50
CA GLY A 435 -6.09 -7.98 -25.23
C GLY A 435 -5.92 -9.19 -24.30
N ALA A 436 -5.01 -9.13 -23.33
CA ALA A 436 -4.83 -10.19 -22.33
C ALA A 436 -6.08 -10.33 -21.43
N VAL A 437 -6.70 -9.22 -21.03
CA VAL A 437 -7.96 -9.20 -20.25
C VAL A 437 -9.10 -9.82 -21.06
N LEU A 438 -9.23 -9.47 -22.34
CA LEU A 438 -10.23 -10.08 -23.24
C LEU A 438 -10.01 -11.59 -23.37
N LEU A 439 -8.75 -12.02 -23.53
CA LEU A 439 -8.41 -13.44 -23.62
C LEU A 439 -8.71 -14.18 -22.30
N PHE A 440 -8.52 -13.54 -21.14
CA PHE A 440 -8.91 -14.11 -19.84
C PHE A 440 -10.41 -14.42 -19.80
N TYR A 441 -11.26 -13.49 -20.25
CA TYR A 441 -12.73 -13.70 -20.21
C TYR A 441 -13.22 -14.60 -21.33
N ALA A 442 -12.74 -14.44 -22.56
CA ALA A 442 -13.16 -15.24 -23.71
C ALA A 442 -12.55 -16.65 -23.74
N GLY A 443 -11.32 -16.77 -23.26
CA GLY A 443 -10.53 -18.02 -23.28
C GLY A 443 -10.58 -18.79 -21.97
N ARG A 444 -11.71 -18.81 -21.26
CA ARG A 444 -11.84 -19.45 -19.94
C ARG A 444 -11.37 -20.91 -19.93
N GLU A 445 -11.76 -21.68 -20.94
CA GLU A 445 -11.44 -23.10 -21.09
C GLU A 445 -10.09 -23.35 -21.79
N LEU A 446 -9.48 -22.32 -22.36
CA LEU A 446 -8.23 -22.42 -23.13
C LEU A 446 -7.00 -22.24 -22.24
N TRP A 447 -6.89 -23.02 -21.16
CA TRP A 447 -5.79 -22.89 -20.20
C TRP A 447 -4.42 -23.09 -20.84
N LEU A 448 -4.26 -24.07 -21.76
CA LEU A 448 -2.99 -24.29 -22.46
C LEU A 448 -2.57 -23.06 -23.28
N LEU A 449 -3.52 -22.42 -23.99
CA LEU A 449 -3.23 -21.21 -24.76
C LEU A 449 -2.80 -20.06 -23.84
N ARG A 450 -3.51 -19.84 -22.73
CA ARG A 450 -3.18 -18.77 -21.78
C ARG A 450 -1.81 -19.00 -21.14
N TRP A 451 -1.52 -20.22 -20.72
CA TRP A 451 -0.25 -20.57 -20.10
C TRP A 451 0.92 -20.51 -21.09
N SER A 452 0.72 -21.01 -22.33
CA SER A 452 1.76 -20.93 -23.36
C SER A 452 2.08 -19.50 -23.77
N LEU A 453 1.05 -18.64 -23.87
CA LEU A 453 1.26 -17.21 -24.13
C LEU A 453 1.95 -16.50 -22.93
N GLY A 454 1.51 -16.77 -21.70
CA GLY A 454 2.17 -16.24 -20.50
C GLY A 454 3.63 -16.65 -20.37
N ALA A 455 3.93 -17.93 -20.63
CA ALA A 455 5.29 -18.45 -20.65
C ALA A 455 6.13 -17.81 -21.78
N ALA A 456 5.57 -17.69 -22.99
CA ALA A 456 6.24 -17.06 -24.12
C ALA A 456 6.59 -15.59 -23.85
N LEU A 457 5.65 -14.83 -23.24
CA LEU A 457 5.88 -13.46 -22.82
C LEU A 457 6.98 -13.35 -21.76
N GLY A 458 6.96 -14.24 -20.75
CA GLY A 458 7.99 -14.27 -19.71
C GLY A 458 9.38 -14.62 -20.25
N LEU A 459 9.47 -15.63 -21.13
CA LEU A 459 10.73 -16.02 -21.79
C LEU A 459 11.25 -14.92 -22.74
N TRP A 460 10.36 -14.29 -23.48
CA TRP A 460 10.70 -13.16 -24.33
C TRP A 460 11.31 -12.01 -23.53
N GLU A 461 10.67 -11.63 -22.42
CA GLU A 461 11.17 -10.52 -21.62
C GLU A 461 12.47 -10.88 -20.90
N LEU A 462 12.59 -12.10 -20.40
CA LEU A 462 13.84 -12.61 -19.82
C LEU A 462 14.99 -12.58 -20.84
N TYR A 463 14.74 -13.03 -22.08
CA TYR A 463 15.72 -12.95 -23.17
C TYR A 463 16.14 -11.49 -23.44
N ARG A 464 15.19 -10.55 -23.46
CA ARG A 464 15.47 -9.12 -23.65
C ARG A 464 16.34 -8.54 -22.52
N ILE A 465 16.04 -8.88 -21.26
CA ILE A 465 16.82 -8.44 -20.08
C ILE A 465 18.25 -8.98 -20.16
N VAL A 466 18.41 -10.28 -20.42
CA VAL A 466 19.74 -10.92 -20.53
C VAL A 466 20.55 -10.34 -21.69
N LYS A 467 19.93 -10.14 -22.86
CA LYS A 467 20.61 -9.56 -24.03
C LYS A 467 21.04 -8.11 -23.79
N ARG A 468 20.23 -7.32 -23.10
CA ARG A 468 20.49 -5.91 -22.79
C ARG A 468 21.39 -5.71 -21.55
N ARG A 469 21.59 -6.73 -20.74
CA ARG A 469 22.32 -6.70 -19.45
C ARG A 469 21.78 -5.62 -18.49
N SER A 470 20.52 -5.22 -18.63
CA SER A 470 19.85 -4.25 -17.75
C SER A 470 18.36 -4.51 -17.69
N LEU A 471 17.75 -4.25 -16.53
CA LEU A 471 16.30 -4.31 -16.32
C LEU A 471 15.61 -3.06 -16.89
N LEU A 472 16.24 -1.90 -16.77
CA LEU A 472 15.75 -0.59 -17.18
C LEU A 472 16.70 0.12 -18.13
#